data_842a9e573c2b71add44258f3f0318d46
#
_entry.id   842a9e573c2b71add44258f3f0318d46
#
_cell.length_a   1.000
_cell.length_b   1.000
_cell.length_c   1.000
_cell.angle_alpha   90.00
_cell.angle_beta   90.00
_cell.angle_gamma   90.00
#
_symmetry.space_group_name_H-M   'P 1'
#
loop_
_entity.id
_entity.type
_entity.pdbx_description
1 polymer ?
#
loop_
_entity_poly.entity_id
_entity_poly.type
_entity_poly.pdbx_seq_one_letter_code
_entity_poly.pdbx_strand_id
1 'polypeptide(L)'
;HAIDLPDNTAGTVFLMDTLEHVEYPHQAVSEIYRILKPGGLLVMSSVLDFFIHETPNDFWRFTPDAFRSLLKPFKQSHVGWYGPDYFPQTVVGIGIKDAELPLDAFLTRYEVWAKKFTQQTRLIELDLMRQTLRELGELP
;
A
#
# COMPACT_ATOMS: atom_id res chain seq x y z
N HIS A 1 19.21 6.83 9.15
CA HIS A 1 18.19 7.17 8.13
C HIS A 1 17.17 8.17 8.68
N ALA A 2 17.64 9.35 9.09
CA ALA A 2 16.76 10.45 9.48
C ALA A 2 16.35 11.24 8.24
N ILE A 3 15.09 11.65 8.18
CA ILE A 3 14.62 12.62 7.19
C ILE A 3 15.08 14.01 7.63
N ASP A 4 15.77 14.75 6.76
CA ASP A 4 16.29 16.08 7.05
C ASP A 4 15.16 17.14 7.03
N LEU A 5 14.20 16.94 7.91
CA LEU A 5 13.10 17.87 8.18
C LEU A 5 12.85 17.94 9.69
N PRO A 6 12.52 19.14 10.23
CA PRO A 6 12.14 19.28 11.63
C PRO A 6 10.85 18.50 11.96
N ASP A 7 10.66 18.23 13.26
CA ASP A 7 9.42 17.66 13.77
C ASP A 7 8.22 18.55 13.41
N ASN A 8 7.07 17.92 13.15
CA ASN A 8 5.80 18.61 12.93
C ASN A 8 5.83 19.64 11.78
N THR A 9 6.50 19.32 10.69
CA THR A 9 6.68 20.23 9.54
C THR A 9 5.76 19.87 8.37
N ALA A 10 5.56 18.58 8.10
CA ALA A 10 4.82 18.10 6.94
C ALA A 10 3.30 18.00 7.23
N GLY A 11 2.47 18.48 6.32
CA GLY A 11 1.01 18.29 6.38
C GLY A 11 0.58 16.95 5.82
N THR A 12 1.24 16.50 4.75
CA THR A 12 0.96 15.21 4.10
C THR A 12 2.25 14.60 3.58
N VAL A 13 2.37 13.29 3.73
CA VAL A 13 3.45 12.48 3.15
C VAL A 13 2.84 11.38 2.30
N PHE A 14 3.33 11.24 1.07
CA PHE A 14 3.04 10.11 0.19
C PHE A 14 4.26 9.19 0.14
N LEU A 15 4.06 7.93 0.47
CA LEU A 15 5.06 6.87 0.47
C LEU A 15 4.55 5.71 -0.41
N MET A 16 4.60 5.92 -1.72
CA MET A 16 4.00 5.02 -2.69
C MET A 16 5.04 4.06 -3.24
N ASP A 17 4.78 2.75 -3.12
CA ASP A 17 5.61 1.66 -3.64
C ASP A 17 7.11 1.88 -3.37
N THR A 18 7.41 2.16 -2.09
CA THR A 18 8.73 2.54 -1.61
C THR A 18 9.20 1.63 -0.47
N LEU A 19 8.28 1.18 0.40
CA LEU A 19 8.63 0.44 1.61
C LEU A 19 9.31 -0.90 1.33
N GLU A 20 9.00 -1.53 0.19
CA GLU A 20 9.67 -2.75 -0.27
C GLU A 20 11.17 -2.56 -0.49
N HIS A 21 11.60 -1.33 -0.76
CA HIS A 21 12.99 -0.94 -0.99
C HIS A 21 13.69 -0.39 0.27
N VAL A 22 12.99 -0.33 1.40
CA VAL A 22 13.51 0.21 2.66
C VAL A 22 13.84 -0.91 3.63
N GLU A 23 15.11 -1.09 3.95
CA GLU A 23 15.59 -2.17 4.83
C GLU A 23 14.93 -2.16 6.22
N TYR A 24 14.65 -0.98 6.78
CA TYR A 24 14.04 -0.80 8.10
C TYR A 24 12.71 -0.03 8.03
N PRO A 25 11.61 -0.67 7.58
CA PRO A 25 10.34 0.03 7.32
C PRO A 25 9.72 0.66 8.57
N HIS A 26 9.89 0.04 9.76
CA HIS A 26 9.43 0.63 11.02
C HIS A 26 10.13 1.96 11.33
N GLN A 27 11.43 2.07 11.07
CA GLN A 27 12.17 3.31 11.27
C GLN A 27 11.71 4.40 10.28
N ALA A 28 11.50 4.03 9.01
CA ALA A 28 11.00 4.95 8.00
C ALA A 28 9.63 5.52 8.38
N VAL A 29 8.69 4.69 8.79
CA VAL A 29 7.35 5.13 9.21
C VAL A 29 7.41 5.95 10.50
N SER A 30 8.31 5.62 11.45
CA SER A 30 8.55 6.40 12.66
C SER A 30 9.07 7.81 12.35
N GLU A 31 10.00 7.94 11.41
CA GLU A 31 10.50 9.23 10.94
C GLU A 31 9.42 10.05 10.23
N ILE A 32 8.59 9.41 9.41
CA ILE A 32 7.45 10.07 8.78
C ILE A 32 6.47 10.57 9.85
N TYR A 33 6.17 9.75 10.87
CA TYR A 33 5.35 10.17 12.00
C TYR A 33 5.95 11.39 12.72
N ARG A 34 7.26 11.40 12.96
CA ARG A 34 7.97 12.52 13.59
C ARG A 34 7.76 13.83 12.82
N ILE A 35 7.99 13.83 11.51
CA ILE A 35 7.91 15.04 10.68
C ILE A 35 6.47 15.50 10.38
N LEU A 36 5.47 14.61 10.49
CA LEU A 36 4.08 15.00 10.29
C LEU A 36 3.61 15.93 11.40
N LYS A 37 2.82 16.96 11.05
CA LYS A 37 2.09 17.80 11.99
C LYS A 37 1.00 17.00 12.70
N PRO A 38 0.54 17.42 13.91
CA PRO A 38 -0.73 16.96 14.43
C PRO A 38 -1.86 17.18 13.40
N GLY A 39 -2.66 16.14 13.13
CA GLY A 39 -3.62 16.11 12.01
C GLY A 39 -3.02 15.83 10.64
N GLY A 40 -1.71 15.67 10.55
CA GLY A 40 -1.02 15.34 9.30
C GLY A 40 -1.31 13.93 8.82
N LEU A 41 -1.25 13.74 7.51
CA LEU A 41 -1.67 12.54 6.79
C LEU A 41 -0.47 11.80 6.19
N LEU A 42 -0.37 10.50 6.47
CA LEU A 42 0.43 9.55 5.71
C LEU A 42 -0.48 8.78 4.77
N VAL A 43 -0.11 8.72 3.49
CA VAL A 43 -0.68 7.77 2.51
C VAL A 43 0.46 6.92 2.00
N MET A 44 0.33 5.60 2.12
CA MET A 44 1.38 4.67 1.71
C MET A 44 0.81 3.49 0.93
N SER A 45 1.62 2.95 0.02
CA SER A 45 1.36 1.67 -0.65
C SER A 45 2.62 0.84 -0.73
N SER A 46 2.46 -0.46 -0.86
CA SER A 46 3.52 -1.38 -1.20
C SER A 46 2.94 -2.70 -1.72
N VAL A 47 3.77 -3.50 -2.35
CA VAL A 47 3.36 -4.72 -3.04
C VAL A 47 3.38 -5.94 -2.13
N LEU A 48 2.47 -6.90 -2.40
CA LEU A 48 2.53 -8.27 -1.88
C LEU A 48 2.71 -9.26 -3.03
N ASP A 49 1.85 -9.24 -4.04
CA ASP A 49 1.96 -10.07 -5.23
C ASP A 49 2.66 -9.30 -6.34
N PHE A 50 3.98 -9.35 -6.33
CA PHE A 50 4.81 -8.72 -7.33
C PHE A 50 6.15 -9.45 -7.47
N PHE A 51 6.72 -9.48 -8.67
CA PHE A 51 8.02 -10.10 -8.91
C PHE A 51 9.15 -9.33 -8.20
N ILE A 52 10.27 -10.00 -7.94
CA ILE A 52 11.47 -9.37 -7.40
C ILE A 52 12.03 -8.40 -8.44
N HIS A 53 12.25 -7.16 -8.03
CA HIS A 53 12.77 -6.11 -8.87
C HIS A 53 13.82 -5.28 -8.11
N GLU A 54 15.01 -5.16 -8.70
CA GLU A 54 16.14 -4.50 -8.06
C GLU A 54 16.19 -3.02 -8.47
N THR A 55 15.81 -2.10 -7.56
CA THR A 55 16.10 -0.67 -7.76
C THR A 55 15.88 0.11 -6.47
N PRO A 56 16.86 0.37 -5.63
CA PRO A 56 18.22 -0.20 -5.58
C PRO A 56 18.28 -1.59 -4.93
N ASN A 57 17.34 -1.97 -4.07
CA ASN A 57 17.20 -3.25 -3.41
C ASN A 57 15.72 -3.57 -3.21
N ASP A 58 15.36 -4.84 -3.12
CA ASP A 58 13.99 -5.32 -2.93
C ASP A 58 13.96 -6.24 -1.70
N PHE A 59 13.55 -5.70 -0.55
CA PHE A 59 13.64 -6.37 0.75
C PHE A 59 12.36 -7.07 1.17
N TRP A 60 11.18 -6.47 0.87
CA TRP A 60 9.94 -6.84 1.52
C TRP A 60 8.77 -7.06 0.58
N ARG A 61 7.83 -7.90 1.06
CA ARG A 61 6.45 -8.01 0.57
C ARG A 61 5.53 -7.80 1.76
N PHE A 62 4.58 -6.88 1.65
CA PHE A 62 3.79 -6.45 2.78
C PHE A 62 2.38 -7.04 2.75
N THR A 63 1.99 -7.70 3.85
CA THR A 63 0.60 -8.09 4.08
C THR A 63 -0.20 -6.92 4.67
N PRO A 64 -1.55 -6.97 4.63
CA PRO A 64 -2.38 -6.00 5.34
C PRO A 64 -2.06 -5.90 6.84
N ASP A 65 -1.69 -7.01 7.50
CA ASP A 65 -1.31 -7.01 8.91
C ASP A 65 0.04 -6.33 9.17
N ALA A 66 0.99 -6.43 8.23
CA ALA A 66 2.24 -5.67 8.31
C ALA A 66 1.94 -4.15 8.29
N PHE A 67 1.05 -3.70 7.41
CA PHE A 67 0.64 -2.28 7.36
C PHE A 67 -0.11 -1.86 8.63
N ARG A 68 -1.02 -2.68 9.16
CA ARG A 68 -1.66 -2.41 10.46
C ARG A 68 -0.63 -2.25 11.58
N SER A 69 0.43 -3.07 11.56
CA SER A 69 1.52 -2.96 12.54
C SER A 69 2.32 -1.67 12.40
N LEU A 70 2.67 -1.27 11.18
CA LEU A 70 3.38 -0.02 10.90
C LEU A 70 2.56 1.23 11.30
N LEU A 71 1.24 1.17 11.15
CA LEU A 71 0.33 2.30 11.43
C LEU A 71 -0.15 2.37 12.89
N LYS A 72 0.25 1.46 13.78
CA LYS A 72 -0.13 1.49 15.20
C LYS A 72 0.11 2.83 15.93
N PRO A 73 1.18 3.60 15.63
CA PRO A 73 1.39 4.89 16.29
C PRO A 73 0.37 5.97 15.92
N PHE A 74 -0.31 5.83 14.79
CA PHE A 74 -1.26 6.84 14.31
C PHE A 74 -2.58 6.78 15.09
N LYS A 75 -3.13 7.95 15.41
CA LYS A 75 -4.41 8.07 16.14
C LYS A 75 -5.58 7.46 15.39
N GLN A 76 -5.60 7.64 14.07
CA GLN A 76 -6.55 7.02 13.17
C GLN A 76 -5.80 6.37 12.03
N SER A 77 -6.18 5.17 11.63
CA SER A 77 -5.58 4.49 10.50
C SER A 77 -6.61 3.66 9.74
N HIS A 78 -6.32 3.47 8.45
CA HIS A 78 -7.06 2.55 7.60
C HIS A 78 -6.09 1.75 6.74
N VAL A 79 -6.38 0.47 6.55
CA VAL A 79 -5.63 -0.42 5.66
C VAL A 79 -6.60 -1.09 4.72
N GLY A 80 -6.33 -0.92 3.43
CA GLY A 80 -7.05 -1.55 2.35
C GLY A 80 -6.09 -2.22 1.37
N TRP A 81 -6.62 -2.89 0.38
CA TRP A 81 -5.84 -3.52 -0.68
C TRP A 81 -6.66 -3.62 -1.96
N TYR A 82 -6.00 -3.96 -3.04
CA TYR A 82 -6.63 -4.40 -4.26
C TYR A 82 -5.96 -5.67 -4.79
N GLY A 83 -6.67 -6.43 -5.62
CA GLY A 83 -6.35 -7.79 -5.96
C GLY A 83 -7.22 -8.78 -5.19
N PRO A 84 -7.02 -10.10 -5.35
CA PRO A 84 -7.76 -11.13 -4.63
C PRO A 84 -7.54 -11.03 -3.12
N ASP A 85 -8.59 -11.22 -2.31
CA ASP A 85 -8.51 -11.12 -0.85
C ASP A 85 -7.52 -12.12 -0.22
N TYR A 86 -7.37 -13.29 -0.83
CA TYR A 86 -6.42 -14.32 -0.36
C TYR A 86 -4.98 -14.06 -0.78
N PHE A 87 -4.76 -13.19 -1.78
CA PHE A 87 -3.43 -12.80 -2.25
C PHE A 87 -3.47 -11.41 -2.91
N PRO A 88 -3.52 -10.35 -2.10
CA PRO A 88 -3.58 -8.98 -2.60
C PRO A 88 -2.37 -8.61 -3.46
N GLN A 89 -2.60 -7.88 -4.53
CA GLN A 89 -1.51 -7.35 -5.36
C GLN A 89 -0.77 -6.22 -4.64
N THR A 90 -1.51 -5.24 -4.13
CA THR A 90 -0.97 -4.07 -3.44
C THR A 90 -1.77 -3.80 -2.18
N VAL A 91 -1.07 -3.46 -1.11
CA VAL A 91 -1.65 -3.00 0.15
C VAL A 91 -1.51 -1.48 0.23
N VAL A 92 -2.58 -0.81 0.69
CA VAL A 92 -2.65 0.63 0.86
C VAL A 92 -2.91 0.94 2.33
N GLY A 93 -2.21 1.93 2.86
CA GLY A 93 -2.36 2.39 4.24
C GLY A 93 -2.56 3.90 4.33
N ILE A 94 -3.41 4.30 5.25
CA ILE A 94 -3.59 5.71 5.63
C ILE A 94 -3.36 5.81 7.13
N GLY A 95 -2.57 6.81 7.56
CA GLY A 95 -2.35 7.14 8.96
C GLY A 95 -2.55 8.63 9.22
N ILE A 96 -3.27 8.97 10.30
CA ILE A 96 -3.49 10.35 10.72
C ILE A 96 -2.87 10.53 12.10
N LYS A 97 -1.92 11.48 12.19
CA LYS A 97 -1.20 11.76 13.43
C LYS A 97 -2.06 12.60 14.38
N ASP A 98 -2.24 12.10 15.61
CA ASP A 98 -2.82 12.82 16.77
C ASP A 98 -4.20 13.47 16.53
N ALA A 99 -4.92 13.05 15.48
CA ALA A 99 -6.25 13.56 15.14
C ALA A 99 -7.13 12.50 14.48
N GLU A 100 -8.40 12.80 14.33
CA GLU A 100 -9.37 12.04 13.55
C GLU A 100 -9.95 12.92 12.45
N LEU A 101 -10.07 12.39 11.24
CA LEU A 101 -10.65 13.05 10.07
C LEU A 101 -11.86 12.25 9.58
N PRO A 102 -12.87 12.91 8.99
CA PRO A 102 -14.04 12.24 8.43
C PRO A 102 -13.66 11.52 7.12
N LEU A 103 -13.20 10.28 7.22
CA LEU A 103 -12.73 9.48 6.08
C LEU A 103 -13.86 8.74 5.33
N ASP A 104 -15.09 8.69 5.84
CA ASP A 104 -16.16 7.81 5.33
C ASP A 104 -16.42 8.00 3.83
N ALA A 105 -16.54 9.24 3.36
CA ALA A 105 -16.77 9.53 1.95
C ALA A 105 -15.58 9.12 1.07
N PHE A 106 -14.37 9.25 1.58
CA PHE A 106 -13.15 8.80 0.90
C PHE A 106 -13.10 7.27 0.84
N LEU A 107 -13.31 6.60 1.97
CA LEU A 107 -13.27 5.13 2.07
C LEU A 107 -14.33 4.48 1.19
N THR A 108 -15.54 5.03 1.14
CA THR A 108 -16.60 4.56 0.23
C THR A 108 -16.15 4.61 -1.24
N ARG A 109 -15.52 5.70 -1.65
CA ARG A 109 -14.99 5.83 -3.03
C ARG A 109 -13.82 4.89 -3.29
N TYR A 110 -12.93 4.75 -2.31
CA TYR A 110 -11.81 3.83 -2.38
C TYR A 110 -12.29 2.39 -2.57
N GLU A 111 -13.26 1.92 -1.79
CA GLU A 111 -13.81 0.56 -1.91
C GLU A 111 -14.41 0.28 -3.30
N VAL A 112 -15.16 1.24 -3.84
CA VAL A 112 -15.72 1.12 -5.20
C VAL A 112 -14.59 1.01 -6.23
N TRP A 113 -13.57 1.85 -6.10
CA TRP A 113 -12.41 1.84 -7.00
C TRP A 113 -11.61 0.53 -6.87
N ALA A 114 -11.33 0.09 -5.66
CA ALA A 114 -10.57 -1.13 -5.40
C ALA A 114 -11.26 -2.38 -5.97
N LYS A 115 -12.58 -2.49 -5.78
CA LYS A 115 -13.39 -3.57 -6.36
C LYS A 115 -13.33 -3.56 -7.89
N LYS A 116 -13.48 -2.39 -8.51
CA LYS A 116 -13.42 -2.25 -9.97
C LYS A 116 -12.03 -2.63 -10.49
N PHE A 117 -10.98 -2.18 -9.85
CA PHE A 117 -9.60 -2.48 -10.24
C PHE A 117 -9.30 -3.99 -10.11
N THR A 118 -9.71 -4.62 -9.00
CA THR A 118 -9.58 -6.06 -8.78
C THR A 118 -10.30 -6.87 -9.87
N GLN A 119 -11.49 -6.44 -10.28
CA GLN A 119 -12.23 -7.10 -11.37
C GLN A 119 -11.51 -6.98 -12.71
N GLN A 120 -10.95 -5.81 -13.02
CA GLN A 120 -10.20 -5.59 -14.26
C GLN A 120 -8.92 -6.44 -14.30
N THR A 121 -8.15 -6.46 -13.22
CA THR A 121 -6.94 -7.28 -13.11
C THR A 121 -7.26 -8.76 -13.31
N ARG A 122 -8.31 -9.26 -12.65
CA ARG A 122 -8.75 -10.66 -12.80
C ARG A 122 -9.16 -11.03 -14.23
N LEU A 123 -9.79 -10.11 -14.95
CA LEU A 123 -10.15 -10.35 -16.36
C LEU A 123 -8.91 -10.47 -17.25
N ILE A 124 -7.92 -9.61 -17.03
CA ILE A 124 -6.64 -9.64 -17.76
C ILE A 124 -5.90 -10.97 -17.47
N GLU A 125 -5.83 -11.39 -16.22
CA GLU A 125 -5.22 -12.66 -15.83
C GLU A 125 -5.90 -13.87 -16.49
N LEU A 126 -7.22 -13.89 -16.51
CA LEU A 126 -8.00 -14.95 -17.15
C LEU A 126 -7.79 -14.99 -18.67
N ASP A 127 -7.72 -13.85 -19.32
CA ASP A 127 -7.49 -13.78 -20.76
C ASP A 127 -6.07 -14.23 -21.11
N LEU A 128 -5.06 -13.82 -20.32
CA LEU A 128 -3.68 -14.29 -20.49
C LEU A 128 -3.57 -15.80 -20.28
N MET A 129 -4.21 -16.33 -19.24
CA MET A 129 -4.24 -17.77 -18.97
C MET A 129 -4.87 -18.54 -20.13
N ARG A 130 -6.01 -18.07 -20.67
CA ARG A 130 -6.67 -18.67 -21.83
C ARG A 130 -5.76 -18.65 -23.07
N GLN A 131 -5.08 -17.55 -23.32
CA GLN A 131 -4.14 -17.46 -24.43
C GLN A 131 -3.00 -18.47 -24.29
N THR A 132 -2.39 -18.55 -23.10
CA THR A 132 -1.32 -19.53 -22.81
C THR A 132 -1.80 -20.97 -23.03
N LEU A 133 -2.98 -21.33 -22.53
CA LEU A 133 -3.55 -22.68 -22.72
C LEU A 133 -3.82 -23.00 -24.20
N ARG A 134 -4.23 -22.03 -25.01
CA ARG A 134 -4.37 -22.21 -26.46
C ARG A 134 -3.03 -22.44 -27.14
N GLU A 135 -1.99 -21.68 -26.78
CA GLU A 135 -0.63 -21.84 -27.30
C GLU A 135 -0.03 -23.19 -26.95
N LEU A 136 -0.40 -23.75 -25.78
CA LEU A 136 -0.03 -25.09 -25.36
C LEU A 136 -0.90 -26.22 -25.97
N GLY A 137 -1.97 -25.86 -26.71
CA GLY A 137 -2.89 -26.84 -27.32
C GLY A 137 -3.85 -27.50 -26.33
N GLU A 138 -4.00 -26.93 -25.10
CA GLU A 138 -4.88 -27.43 -24.04
C GLU A 138 -6.30 -26.86 -24.10
N LEU A 139 -6.52 -25.85 -24.93
CA LEU A 139 -7.82 -25.28 -25.26
C LEU A 139 -7.97 -25.10 -26.77
N PRO A 140 -9.19 -25.34 -27.31
CA PRO A 140 -9.50 -25.11 -28.71
C PRO A 140 -9.45 -23.62 -29.12
#